data_6cf12c2e9bb98d7eb6270e5e76853c3e
#
_entry.id   6cf12c2e9bb98d7eb6270e5e76853c3e
#
_cell.length_a   1.000
_cell.length_b   1.000
_cell.length_c   1.000
_cell.angle_alpha   90.00
_cell.angle_beta   90.00
_cell.angle_gamma   90.00
#
_symmetry.space_group_name_H-M   'P 1'
#
loop_
_entity.id
_entity.type
_entity.pdbx_description
1 polymer ?
#
loop_
_entity_poly.entity_id
_entity_poly.type
_entity_poly.pdbx_seq_one_letter_code
_entity_poly.pdbx_strand_id
1 'polypeptide(L)'
;LESVQGDERDIIMLSLGYGPTEPEAKTMSMNFGPLNKQGGERRLNVAITRATTEVVIFSSFDSSMIDLSRTSSTAIEHLKHYLEFAERGPISLAESTSARYGVDQFDSDFEQAVANELRNMGWKVQTQVGVSKFRVDLGILHPDKPGCYIAGVECDGATYHGSPAARDRDR
;
A
#
# COMPACT_ATOMS: atom_id res chain seq x y z
N LEU A 1 -0.28 14.15 14.58
CA LEU A 1 0.51 13.03 14.03
C LEU A 1 2.02 13.25 14.20
N GLU A 2 2.48 14.48 14.12
CA GLU A 2 3.92 14.82 14.27
C GLU A 2 4.46 14.50 15.68
N SER A 3 3.61 14.53 16.71
CA SER A 3 3.97 14.20 18.10
C SER A 3 4.02 12.69 18.40
N VAL A 4 3.57 11.84 17.50
CA VAL A 4 3.55 10.37 17.67
C VAL A 4 4.52 9.66 16.74
N GLN A 5 5.32 10.41 16.00
CA GLN A 5 6.35 9.82 15.15
C GLN A 5 7.43 9.17 16.01
N GLY A 6 7.66 7.88 15.83
CA GLY A 6 8.58 7.09 16.62
C GLY A 6 7.96 6.36 17.82
N ASP A 7 6.75 6.76 18.24
CA ASP A 7 5.97 6.02 19.25
C ASP A 7 5.18 4.88 18.61
N GLU A 8 4.93 3.82 19.38
CA GLU A 8 4.09 2.70 18.98
C GLU A 8 3.17 2.26 20.13
N ARG A 9 2.06 1.65 19.79
CA ARG A 9 1.08 1.09 20.73
C ARG A 9 0.51 -0.20 20.14
N ASP A 10 0.03 -1.08 21.00
CA ASP A 10 -0.57 -2.34 20.56
C ASP A 10 -1.80 -2.09 19.69
N ILE A 11 -2.65 -1.17 20.12
CA ILE A 11 -3.89 -0.82 19.42
C ILE A 11 -3.91 0.68 19.14
N ILE A 12 -4.19 1.03 17.89
CA ILE A 12 -4.45 2.41 17.48
C ILE A 12 -5.90 2.55 17.03
N MET A 13 -6.60 3.52 17.59
CA MET A 13 -7.93 3.92 17.15
C MET A 13 -7.81 5.14 16.24
N LEU A 14 -8.18 4.98 14.97
CA LEU A 14 -8.14 6.04 13.96
C LEU A 14 -9.56 6.51 13.65
N SER A 15 -9.90 7.72 14.08
CA SER A 15 -11.18 8.36 13.74
C SER A 15 -11.00 9.28 12.54
N LEU A 16 -11.71 9.01 11.46
CA LEU A 16 -11.74 9.84 10.26
C LEU A 16 -12.87 10.86 10.38
N GLY A 17 -12.50 12.10 10.78
CA GLY A 17 -13.45 13.22 10.97
C GLY A 17 -13.92 13.88 9.67
N TYR A 18 -13.96 13.13 8.57
CA TYR A 18 -14.46 13.55 7.27
C TYR A 18 -15.69 12.73 6.92
N GLY A 19 -16.48 13.19 5.97
CA GLY A 19 -17.65 12.44 5.53
C GLY A 19 -18.58 13.28 4.68
N PRO A 20 -19.72 12.71 4.27
CA PRO A 20 -20.76 13.45 3.59
C PRO A 20 -21.42 14.46 4.53
N THR A 21 -21.90 15.57 3.99
CA THR A 21 -22.60 16.62 4.76
C THR A 21 -24.01 16.18 5.18
N GLU A 22 -24.60 15.27 4.42
CA GLU A 22 -25.93 14.71 4.70
C GLU A 22 -25.82 13.20 4.88
N PRO A 23 -26.54 12.57 5.78
CA PRO A 23 -26.42 11.13 6.08
C PRO A 23 -26.66 10.20 4.87
N GLU A 24 -27.49 10.64 3.91
CA GLU A 24 -27.82 9.86 2.71
C GLU A 24 -27.09 10.31 1.43
N ALA A 25 -26.15 11.23 1.57
CA ALA A 25 -25.41 11.72 0.40
C ALA A 25 -24.53 10.61 -0.18
N LYS A 26 -24.63 10.42 -1.50
CA LYS A 26 -23.82 9.44 -2.25
C LYS A 26 -22.41 9.97 -2.60
N THR A 27 -22.14 11.23 -2.34
CA THR A 27 -20.89 11.88 -2.64
C THR A 27 -20.42 12.71 -1.47
N MET A 28 -19.11 12.88 -1.36
CA MET A 28 -18.49 13.71 -0.33
C MET A 28 -17.43 14.63 -0.92
N SER A 29 -16.94 15.55 -0.11
CA SER A 29 -15.78 16.37 -0.48
C SER A 29 -14.51 15.54 -0.51
N MET A 30 -13.67 15.75 -1.54
CA MET A 30 -12.34 15.14 -1.60
C MET A 30 -11.28 15.99 -0.87
N ASN A 31 -11.70 16.91 -0.01
CA ASN A 31 -10.79 17.68 0.82
C ASN A 31 -10.62 17.02 2.19
N PHE A 32 -9.52 16.32 2.34
CA PHE A 32 -9.08 15.66 3.58
C PHE A 32 -7.99 16.48 4.30
N GLY A 33 -8.05 17.80 4.17
CA GLY A 33 -7.18 18.73 4.88
C GLY A 33 -5.68 18.46 4.66
N PRO A 34 -4.93 18.11 5.71
CA PRO A 34 -3.49 17.88 5.60
C PRO A 34 -3.09 16.76 4.64
N LEU A 35 -3.97 15.79 4.37
CA LEU A 35 -3.67 14.70 3.43
C LEU A 35 -3.66 15.16 1.97
N ASN A 36 -4.36 16.24 1.63
CA ASN A 36 -4.30 16.80 0.28
C ASN A 36 -3.03 17.62 0.01
N LYS A 37 -2.24 17.94 1.06
CA LYS A 37 -1.00 18.70 0.92
C LYS A 37 0.17 17.81 0.57
N GLN A 38 1.24 18.42 0.05
CA GLN A 38 2.50 17.71 -0.19
C GLN A 38 2.99 17.00 1.09
N GLY A 39 3.38 15.73 0.99
CA GLY A 39 3.76 14.90 2.12
C GLY A 39 2.59 14.31 2.91
N GLY A 40 1.34 14.45 2.41
CA GLY A 40 0.16 13.85 3.02
C GLY A 40 0.26 12.33 3.14
N GLU A 41 0.88 11.67 2.15
CA GLU A 41 1.14 10.24 2.14
C GLU A 41 2.05 9.80 3.30
N ARG A 42 3.03 10.60 3.68
CA ARG A 42 3.90 10.32 4.83
C ARG A 42 3.15 10.43 6.15
N ARG A 43 2.25 11.40 6.26
CA ARG A 43 1.37 11.56 7.43
C ARG A 43 0.43 10.38 7.60
N LEU A 44 -0.18 9.93 6.49
CA LEU A 44 -1.02 8.74 6.51
C LEU A 44 -0.21 7.53 6.94
N ASN A 45 0.98 7.33 6.35
CA ASN A 45 1.87 6.23 6.71
C ASN A 45 2.20 6.23 8.21
N VAL A 46 2.57 7.38 8.78
CA VAL A 46 2.82 7.50 10.23
C VAL A 46 1.58 7.10 11.03
N ALA A 47 0.37 7.48 10.61
CA ALA A 47 -0.86 7.16 11.33
C ALA A 47 -1.13 5.65 11.36
N ILE A 48 -1.01 4.97 10.21
CA ILE A 48 -1.40 3.55 10.07
C ILE A 48 -0.32 2.57 10.54
N THR A 49 0.93 3.02 10.66
CA THR A 49 2.07 2.16 11.07
C THR A 49 2.46 2.28 12.53
N ARG A 50 1.65 2.92 13.36
CA ARG A 50 1.93 3.06 14.81
C ARG A 50 1.41 1.91 15.65
N ALA A 51 0.51 1.09 15.11
CA ALA A 51 0.01 -0.09 15.80
C ALA A 51 0.97 -1.27 15.63
N THR A 52 1.27 -1.97 16.73
CA THR A 52 2.03 -3.21 16.70
C THR A 52 1.13 -4.43 16.50
N THR A 53 -0.16 -4.31 16.82
CA THR A 53 -1.11 -5.43 16.76
C THR A 53 -2.33 -5.10 15.90
N GLU A 54 -3.00 -3.97 16.13
CA GLU A 54 -4.29 -3.69 15.50
C GLU A 54 -4.52 -2.19 15.27
N VAL A 55 -5.12 -1.86 14.12
CA VAL A 55 -5.70 -0.53 13.86
C VAL A 55 -7.21 -0.67 13.74
N VAL A 56 -7.95 0.07 14.59
CA VAL A 56 -9.41 0.15 14.53
C VAL A 56 -9.79 1.47 13.87
N ILE A 57 -10.54 1.42 12.77
CA ILE A 57 -10.94 2.61 12.03
C ILE A 57 -12.41 2.94 12.30
N PHE A 58 -12.67 4.20 12.65
CA PHE A 58 -14.01 4.76 12.77
C PHE A 58 -14.21 5.76 11.63
N SER A 59 -15.18 5.49 10.76
CA SER A 59 -15.50 6.34 9.61
C SER A 59 -17.01 6.42 9.41
N SER A 60 -17.50 7.60 8.99
CA SER A 60 -18.88 7.80 8.53
C SER A 60 -19.06 7.61 7.02
N PHE A 61 -18.01 7.19 6.33
CA PHE A 61 -17.99 6.90 4.89
C PHE A 61 -17.16 5.64 4.64
N ASP A 62 -17.41 4.98 3.54
CA ASP A 62 -16.64 3.83 3.06
C ASP A 62 -15.70 4.21 1.90
N SER A 63 -14.86 3.27 1.51
CA SER A 63 -13.87 3.48 0.44
C SER A 63 -14.50 3.83 -0.91
N SER A 64 -15.73 3.39 -1.19
CA SER A 64 -16.41 3.65 -2.47
C SER A 64 -16.78 5.11 -2.66
N MET A 65 -16.94 5.87 -1.57
CA MET A 65 -17.24 7.30 -1.61
C MET A 65 -16.03 8.17 -1.97
N ILE A 66 -14.82 7.59 -1.94
CA ILE A 66 -13.60 8.29 -2.41
C ILE A 66 -13.49 8.16 -3.93
N ASP A 67 -13.80 9.25 -4.62
CA ASP A 67 -13.71 9.35 -6.08
C ASP A 67 -12.35 9.90 -6.50
N LEU A 68 -11.47 9.00 -6.97
CA LEU A 68 -10.12 9.34 -7.40
C LEU A 68 -10.09 10.21 -8.67
N SER A 69 -11.16 10.29 -9.45
CA SER A 69 -11.23 11.20 -10.59
C SER A 69 -11.31 12.68 -10.18
N ARG A 70 -11.68 12.94 -8.93
CA ARG A 70 -11.86 14.28 -8.34
C ARG A 70 -10.66 14.75 -7.51
N THR A 71 -9.59 13.98 -7.47
CA THR A 71 -8.38 14.31 -6.71
C THR A 71 -7.13 13.77 -7.40
N SER A 72 -6.04 14.51 -7.32
CA SER A 72 -4.70 14.07 -7.76
C SER A 72 -3.77 13.74 -6.58
N SER A 73 -4.32 13.70 -5.36
CA SER A 73 -3.54 13.45 -4.16
C SER A 73 -3.25 11.96 -3.98
N THR A 74 -1.99 11.57 -4.03
CA THR A 74 -1.51 10.21 -3.75
C THR A 74 -1.92 9.76 -2.34
N ALA A 75 -1.96 10.67 -1.36
CA ALA A 75 -2.38 10.34 -0.02
C ALA A 75 -3.85 9.91 0.06
N ILE A 76 -4.72 10.51 -0.77
CA ILE A 76 -6.14 10.15 -0.82
C ILE A 76 -6.32 8.81 -1.54
N GLU A 77 -5.54 8.55 -2.57
CA GLU A 77 -5.48 7.24 -3.20
C GLU A 77 -5.06 6.15 -2.20
N HIS A 78 -3.99 6.39 -1.43
CA HIS A 78 -3.54 5.47 -0.38
C HIS A 78 -4.59 5.28 0.73
N LEU A 79 -5.28 6.36 1.14
CA LEU A 79 -6.37 6.27 2.12
C LEU A 79 -7.50 5.37 1.60
N LYS A 80 -7.91 5.54 0.33
CA LYS A 80 -8.92 4.68 -0.29
C LYS A 80 -8.53 3.21 -0.22
N HIS A 81 -7.32 2.87 -0.69
CA HIS A 81 -6.83 1.48 -0.66
C HIS A 81 -6.69 0.93 0.75
N TYR A 82 -6.32 1.77 1.71
CA TYR A 82 -6.24 1.37 3.11
C TYR A 82 -7.62 1.06 3.70
N LEU A 83 -8.64 1.85 3.36
CA LEU A 83 -10.02 1.57 3.76
C LEU A 83 -10.54 0.30 3.09
N GLU A 84 -10.30 0.10 1.78
CA GLU A 84 -10.63 -1.14 1.08
C GLU A 84 -9.98 -2.37 1.74
N PHE A 85 -8.71 -2.24 2.15
CA PHE A 85 -8.03 -3.29 2.88
C PHE A 85 -8.67 -3.55 4.25
N ALA A 86 -9.02 -2.51 4.99
CA ALA A 86 -9.67 -2.64 6.30
C ALA A 86 -11.06 -3.28 6.20
N GLU A 87 -11.81 -2.99 5.13
CA GLU A 87 -13.15 -3.52 4.88
C GLU A 87 -13.13 -4.97 4.38
N ARG A 88 -12.21 -5.31 3.47
CA ARG A 88 -12.22 -6.54 2.66
C ARG A 88 -11.03 -7.47 2.91
N GLY A 89 -10.06 -7.02 3.70
CA GLY A 89 -8.83 -7.77 3.96
C GLY A 89 -7.85 -7.81 2.77
N PRO A 90 -6.88 -8.74 2.77
CA PRO A 90 -5.80 -8.82 1.78
C PRO A 90 -6.24 -8.98 0.32
N ILE A 91 -7.46 -9.48 0.09
CA ILE A 91 -8.01 -9.65 -1.27
C ILE A 91 -8.10 -8.32 -2.02
N SER A 92 -8.42 -7.22 -1.33
CA SER A 92 -8.51 -5.90 -1.94
C SER A 92 -7.17 -5.41 -2.51
N LEU A 93 -6.07 -5.73 -1.83
CA LEU A 93 -4.73 -5.41 -2.31
C LEU A 93 -4.36 -6.21 -3.56
N ALA A 94 -4.72 -7.49 -3.59
CA ALA A 94 -4.48 -8.34 -4.76
C ALA A 94 -5.26 -7.86 -5.99
N GLU A 95 -6.51 -7.46 -5.81
CA GLU A 95 -7.36 -6.93 -6.90
C GLU A 95 -6.83 -5.59 -7.42
N SER A 96 -6.46 -4.67 -6.53
CA SER A 96 -5.93 -3.36 -6.91
C SER A 96 -4.56 -3.47 -7.60
N THR A 97 -3.74 -4.44 -7.22
CA THR A 97 -2.46 -4.74 -7.88
C THR A 97 -2.68 -5.43 -9.23
N SER A 98 -3.56 -6.41 -9.30
CA SER A 98 -3.86 -7.14 -10.55
C SER A 98 -4.52 -6.27 -11.62
N ALA A 99 -5.37 -5.33 -11.23
CA ALA A 99 -6.00 -4.38 -12.13
C ALA A 99 -5.00 -3.39 -12.76
N ARG A 100 -3.89 -3.11 -12.08
CA ARG A 100 -2.82 -2.23 -12.59
C ARG A 100 -1.80 -2.95 -13.47
N TYR A 101 -1.59 -4.25 -13.27
CA TYR A 101 -0.47 -5.00 -13.82
C TYR A 101 -0.91 -6.31 -14.48
N GLY A 102 -1.76 -6.20 -15.50
CA GLY A 102 -2.17 -7.35 -16.33
C GLY A 102 -1.05 -7.95 -17.19
N VAL A 103 0.18 -7.46 -17.08
CA VAL A 103 1.38 -7.96 -17.80
C VAL A 103 2.53 -7.98 -16.80
N ASP A 104 3.31 -9.06 -16.80
CA ASP A 104 4.57 -9.15 -16.06
C ASP A 104 5.47 -7.95 -16.41
N GLN A 105 5.83 -7.16 -15.39
CA GLN A 105 6.78 -6.06 -15.53
C GLN A 105 8.03 -6.41 -14.74
N PHE A 106 9.17 -6.27 -15.39
CA PHE A 106 10.49 -6.44 -14.79
C PHE A 106 11.30 -5.19 -15.05
N ASP A 107 11.99 -4.70 -14.02
CA ASP A 107 12.90 -3.57 -14.14
C ASP A 107 14.30 -4.01 -14.60
N SER A 108 14.59 -5.34 -14.56
CA SER A 108 15.84 -5.91 -15.02
C SER A 108 15.71 -7.35 -15.56
N ASP A 109 16.65 -7.74 -16.40
CA ASP A 109 16.77 -9.13 -16.88
C ASP A 109 17.03 -10.11 -15.72
N PHE A 110 17.65 -9.64 -14.64
CA PHE A 110 17.92 -10.44 -13.45
C PHE A 110 16.62 -10.76 -12.71
N GLU A 111 15.74 -9.79 -12.51
CA GLU A 111 14.39 -10.02 -11.92
C GLU A 111 13.62 -11.05 -12.74
N GLN A 112 13.65 -10.92 -14.08
CA GLN A 112 13.00 -11.87 -14.98
C GLN A 112 13.54 -13.28 -14.82
N ALA A 113 14.87 -13.43 -14.73
CA ALA A 113 15.53 -14.73 -14.56
C ALA A 113 15.13 -15.37 -13.21
N VAL A 114 15.13 -14.59 -12.12
CA VAL A 114 14.72 -15.05 -10.79
C VAL A 114 13.25 -15.47 -10.78
N ALA A 115 12.35 -14.65 -11.37
CA ALA A 115 10.94 -14.97 -11.46
C ALA A 115 10.68 -16.28 -12.23
N ASN A 116 11.39 -16.47 -13.36
CA ASN A 116 11.27 -17.69 -14.15
C ASN A 116 11.75 -18.92 -13.38
N GLU A 117 12.85 -18.80 -12.64
CA GLU A 117 13.35 -19.92 -11.83
C GLU A 117 12.38 -20.29 -10.70
N LEU A 118 11.82 -19.29 -10.00
CA LEU A 118 10.80 -19.53 -8.99
C LEU A 118 9.55 -20.21 -9.59
N ARG A 119 9.14 -19.81 -10.79
CA ARG A 119 8.02 -20.44 -11.51
C ARG A 119 8.33 -21.88 -11.92
N ASN A 120 9.56 -22.16 -12.37
CA ASN A 120 10.04 -23.52 -12.68
C ASN A 120 10.00 -24.43 -11.44
N MET A 121 10.25 -23.86 -10.26
CA MET A 121 10.11 -24.56 -8.97
C MET A 121 8.64 -24.77 -8.55
N GLY A 122 7.68 -24.29 -9.34
CA GLY A 122 6.24 -24.46 -9.10
C GLY A 122 5.58 -23.35 -8.29
N TRP A 123 6.29 -22.25 -8.00
CA TRP A 123 5.73 -21.12 -7.27
C TRP A 123 4.92 -20.19 -8.20
N LYS A 124 3.83 -19.65 -7.68
CA LYS A 124 3.12 -18.55 -8.34
C LYS A 124 3.77 -17.24 -7.93
N VAL A 125 4.30 -16.51 -8.90
CA VAL A 125 5.04 -15.27 -8.68
C VAL A 125 4.31 -14.11 -9.32
N GLN A 126 4.10 -13.06 -8.55
CA GLN A 126 3.62 -11.77 -9.00
C GLN A 126 4.78 -10.76 -9.00
N THR A 127 4.88 -9.96 -10.04
CA THR A 127 5.94 -8.95 -10.19
C THR A 127 5.50 -7.61 -9.60
N GLN A 128 6.45 -6.80 -9.17
CA GLN A 128 6.27 -5.40 -8.74
C GLN A 128 5.14 -5.24 -7.72
N VAL A 129 5.20 -6.02 -6.62
CA VAL A 129 4.17 -6.04 -5.58
C VAL A 129 4.29 -4.84 -4.67
N GLY A 130 3.24 -4.04 -4.58
CA GLY A 130 3.18 -2.86 -3.71
C GLY A 130 2.51 -1.67 -4.36
N VAL A 131 2.63 -0.51 -3.72
CA VAL A 131 1.97 0.72 -4.16
C VAL A 131 2.98 1.86 -4.31
N SER A 132 2.78 2.68 -5.33
CA SER A 132 3.62 3.86 -5.62
C SER A 132 5.10 3.52 -5.82
N LYS A 133 5.99 4.10 -5.00
CA LYS A 133 7.44 3.92 -5.08
C LYS A 133 7.97 2.81 -4.16
N PHE A 134 7.09 2.21 -3.36
CA PHE A 134 7.44 1.13 -2.44
C PHE A 134 6.91 -0.17 -3.02
N ARG A 135 7.74 -0.85 -3.78
CA ARG A 135 7.42 -2.13 -4.41
C ARG A 135 8.50 -3.12 -4.07
N VAL A 136 8.06 -4.35 -3.87
CA VAL A 136 8.92 -5.53 -3.81
C VAL A 136 8.96 -6.10 -5.22
N ASP A 137 10.13 -6.42 -5.75
CA ASP A 137 10.31 -6.86 -7.13
C ASP A 137 9.45 -8.08 -7.45
N LEU A 138 9.44 -9.09 -6.56
CA LEU A 138 8.66 -10.30 -6.73
C LEU A 138 7.95 -10.70 -5.44
N GLY A 139 6.67 -11.04 -5.53
CA GLY A 139 5.90 -11.62 -4.45
C GLY A 139 5.56 -13.07 -4.74
N ILE A 140 5.86 -13.99 -3.81
CA ILE A 140 5.47 -15.39 -3.92
C ILE A 140 4.10 -15.55 -3.29
N LEU A 141 3.10 -15.91 -4.11
CA LEU A 141 1.71 -16.05 -3.69
C LEU A 141 1.52 -17.25 -2.77
N HIS A 142 0.68 -17.09 -1.74
CA HIS A 142 0.28 -18.18 -0.88
C HIS A 142 -0.62 -19.16 -1.66
N PRO A 143 -0.34 -20.49 -1.65
CA PRO A 143 -1.10 -21.44 -2.46
C PRO A 143 -2.58 -21.51 -2.06
N ASP A 144 -2.90 -21.44 -0.77
CA ASP A 144 -4.23 -21.69 -0.22
C ASP A 144 -4.95 -20.42 0.27
N LYS A 145 -4.28 -19.26 0.25
CA LYS A 145 -4.85 -18.01 0.74
C LYS A 145 -4.80 -16.94 -0.36
N PRO A 146 -5.88 -16.75 -1.13
CA PRO A 146 -5.93 -15.72 -2.16
C PRO A 146 -5.59 -14.32 -1.61
N GLY A 147 -4.78 -13.57 -2.34
CA GLY A 147 -4.35 -12.22 -1.96
C GLY A 147 -3.27 -12.15 -0.89
N CYS A 148 -2.79 -13.29 -0.37
CA CYS A 148 -1.68 -13.35 0.57
C CYS A 148 -0.40 -13.79 -0.12
N TYR A 149 0.72 -13.30 0.39
CA TYR A 149 2.07 -13.70 -0.04
C TYR A 149 2.74 -14.48 1.09
N ILE A 150 3.56 -15.46 0.74
CA ILE A 150 4.41 -16.20 1.70
C ILE A 150 5.79 -15.57 1.81
N ALA A 151 6.25 -14.89 0.76
CA ALA A 151 7.53 -14.19 0.74
C ALA A 151 7.54 -13.06 -0.27
N GLY A 152 8.36 -12.04 -0.01
CA GLY A 152 8.82 -11.04 -0.96
C GLY A 152 10.26 -11.32 -1.34
N VAL A 153 10.61 -11.04 -2.59
CA VAL A 153 11.98 -11.14 -3.12
C VAL A 153 12.37 -9.80 -3.71
N GLU A 154 13.46 -9.23 -3.20
CA GLU A 154 14.14 -8.06 -3.75
C GLU A 154 15.33 -8.54 -4.58
N CYS A 155 15.45 -8.04 -5.79
CA CYS A 155 16.50 -8.40 -6.73
C CYS A 155 17.53 -7.27 -6.79
N ASP A 156 18.45 -7.22 -5.83
CA ASP A 156 19.49 -6.20 -5.75
C ASP A 156 20.49 -6.35 -6.89
N GLY A 157 20.32 -5.55 -7.93
CA GLY A 157 21.28 -5.46 -9.03
C GLY A 157 22.55 -4.69 -8.64
N ALA A 158 23.66 -4.98 -9.31
CA ALA A 158 24.96 -4.33 -9.07
C ALA A 158 24.96 -2.79 -9.17
N THR A 159 23.95 -2.20 -9.81
CA THR A 159 23.73 -0.75 -9.91
C THR A 159 23.21 -0.13 -8.62
N TYR A 160 22.57 -0.91 -7.74
CA TYR A 160 21.96 -0.41 -6.49
C TYR A 160 23.02 -0.16 -5.41
N HIS A 161 24.06 -0.98 -5.35
CA HIS A 161 25.14 -0.87 -4.36
C HIS A 161 26.16 0.24 -4.66
N GLY A 162 26.08 0.89 -5.81
CA GLY A 162 27.00 1.95 -6.22
C GLY A 162 26.65 3.36 -5.76
N SER A 163 25.44 3.61 -5.21
CA SER A 163 25.06 4.95 -4.77
C SER A 163 25.25 5.12 -3.25
N PRO A 164 25.83 6.25 -2.79
CA PRO A 164 25.97 6.54 -1.37
C PRO A 164 24.66 6.53 -0.59
N ALA A 165 23.52 6.73 -1.28
CA ALA A 165 22.18 6.75 -0.69
C ALA A 165 21.61 5.35 -0.35
N ALA A 166 22.16 4.27 -0.91
CA ALA A 166 21.71 2.91 -0.60
C ALA A 166 22.11 2.50 0.82
N ARG A 167 23.32 2.88 1.26
CA ARG A 167 23.85 2.54 2.60
C ARG A 167 23.12 3.23 3.76
N ASP A 168 22.44 4.35 3.50
CA ASP A 168 21.71 5.10 4.54
C ASP A 168 20.26 4.64 4.73
N ARG A 169 19.75 3.76 3.87
CA ARG A 169 18.38 3.22 3.96
C ARG A 169 18.28 1.91 4.74
N ASP A 170 19.41 1.23 4.88
CA ASP A 170 19.49 -0.09 5.56
C ASP A 170 19.94 0.02 7.05
N ARG A 171 19.80 1.23 7.64
CA ARG A 171 20.09 1.46 9.06
C ARG A 171 18.90 1.95 9.84
#